data_58ba602cf4827b98d3c348d7cc4cfcbd
#
_entry.id   58ba602cf4827b98d3c348d7cc4cfcbd
#
_cell.length_a   1.000
_cell.length_b   1.000
_cell.length_c   1.000
_cell.angle_alpha   90.00
_cell.angle_beta   90.00
_cell.angle_gamma   90.00
#
_symmetry.space_group_name_H-M   'P 1'
#
loop_
_entity.id
_entity.type
_entity.pdbx_description
1 polymer ?
#
loop_
_entity_poly.entity_id
_entity_poly.type
_entity_poly.pdbx_seq_one_letter_code
_entity_poly.pdbx_strand_id
1 'polypeptide(L)'
;MAQLKERIKESAKVQEGDACKRTFHRCRENIQSQFGITVECNKSDIVLQPAFVRYFKQRWYVVGVKNSNAEVDVRKLVRCLPFDRISFLKLICEKHPLSAKMKKFLTPENYYEDCFGIYRMEDVPVEKIRIRAFYPEYNYIEEVPLHESQQKVKESKDGMYREYTLTVRPSRDFLQELLWHGRNIIVLKPESLRLEMIGILKDMTKSYETGECLNGEE
;
A
#
# COMPACT_ATOMS: atom_id res chain seq x y z
N MET A 1 -22.59 -26.61 -2.97
CA MET A 1 -22.31 -25.57 -3.99
C MET A 1 -23.41 -24.51 -4.07
N ALA A 2 -24.70 -24.89 -4.15
CA ALA A 2 -25.82 -23.93 -4.16
C ALA A 2 -25.91 -23.10 -2.87
N GLN A 3 -25.79 -23.70 -1.71
CA GLN A 3 -25.86 -23.03 -0.41
C GLN A 3 -24.75 -21.98 -0.18
N LEU A 4 -23.57 -22.16 -0.75
CA LEU A 4 -22.48 -21.19 -0.65
C LEU A 4 -22.75 -19.96 -1.53
N LYS A 5 -23.30 -20.16 -2.74
CA LYS A 5 -23.70 -19.07 -3.64
C LYS A 5 -24.86 -18.24 -3.07
N GLU A 6 -25.77 -18.88 -2.35
CA GLU A 6 -26.90 -18.20 -1.71
C GLU A 6 -26.44 -17.38 -0.50
N ARG A 7 -25.55 -17.90 0.33
CA ARG A 7 -24.96 -17.16 1.46
C ARG A 7 -24.10 -15.97 1.03
N ILE A 8 -23.41 -16.07 -0.12
CA ILE A 8 -22.67 -14.94 -0.71
C ILE A 8 -23.65 -13.88 -1.26
N LYS A 9 -24.75 -14.28 -1.87
CA LYS A 9 -25.80 -13.37 -2.34
C LYS A 9 -26.56 -12.69 -1.20
N GLU A 10 -26.83 -13.38 -0.09
CA GLU A 10 -27.44 -12.80 1.10
C GLU A 10 -26.50 -11.81 1.80
N SER A 11 -25.18 -12.12 1.86
CA SER A 11 -24.19 -11.21 2.40
C SER A 11 -24.03 -9.92 1.55
N ALA A 12 -24.30 -9.98 0.25
CA ALA A 12 -24.24 -8.83 -0.65
C ALA A 12 -25.51 -7.92 -0.57
N LYS A 13 -26.59 -8.37 0.06
CA LYS A 13 -27.83 -7.61 0.23
C LYS A 13 -27.91 -6.81 1.54
N VAL A 14 -26.89 -6.84 2.39
CA VAL A 14 -26.86 -6.06 3.62
C VAL A 14 -26.48 -4.62 3.32
N GLN A 15 -27.37 -3.71 3.68
CA GLN A 15 -27.37 -2.27 3.47
C GLN A 15 -26.02 -1.58 3.70
N GLU A 16 -25.73 -0.57 2.86
CA GLU A 16 -24.67 0.40 2.99
C GLU A 16 -24.67 1.05 4.38
N GLY A 17 -23.63 0.80 5.15
CA GLY A 17 -23.46 1.31 6.50
C GLY A 17 -22.74 0.25 7.35
N ASP A 18 -22.43 0.45 8.55
CA ASP A 18 -21.65 -0.32 9.53
C ASP A 18 -21.63 -1.87 9.46
N ALA A 19 -22.52 -2.50 8.73
CA ALA A 19 -22.54 -3.94 8.46
C ALA A 19 -21.33 -4.44 7.64
N CYS A 20 -20.76 -3.59 6.80
CA CYS A 20 -19.64 -3.95 5.93
C CYS A 20 -18.38 -4.35 6.73
N LYS A 21 -18.06 -3.69 7.82
CA LYS A 21 -16.87 -3.98 8.65
C LYS A 21 -16.98 -5.33 9.38
N ARG A 22 -18.12 -5.64 9.98
CA ARG A 22 -18.31 -6.91 10.74
C ARG A 22 -18.39 -8.12 9.82
N THR A 23 -19.10 -8.01 8.70
CA THR A 23 -19.20 -9.08 7.71
C THR A 23 -17.84 -9.35 7.07
N PHE A 24 -17.05 -8.31 6.84
CA PHE A 24 -15.72 -8.42 6.28
C PHE A 24 -14.72 -9.08 7.25
N HIS A 25 -14.74 -8.76 8.55
CA HIS A 25 -13.92 -9.45 9.55
C HIS A 25 -14.25 -10.94 9.65
N ARG A 26 -15.53 -11.31 9.56
CA ARG A 26 -15.98 -12.71 9.59
C ARG A 26 -15.62 -13.48 8.32
N CYS A 27 -15.65 -12.82 7.16
CA CYS A 27 -15.15 -13.39 5.91
C CYS A 27 -13.62 -13.52 5.92
N ARG A 28 -12.88 -12.59 6.52
CA ARG A 28 -11.43 -12.63 6.68
C ARG A 28 -10.97 -13.90 7.44
N GLU A 29 -11.59 -14.24 8.55
CA GLU A 29 -11.24 -15.42 9.36
C GLU A 29 -11.53 -16.73 8.61
N ASN A 30 -12.62 -16.80 7.84
CA ASN A 30 -12.96 -17.96 7.04
C ASN A 30 -12.12 -18.08 5.75
N ILE A 31 -11.66 -16.99 5.16
CA ILE A 31 -10.82 -16.97 3.95
C ILE A 31 -9.37 -17.35 4.29
N GLN A 32 -8.86 -16.92 5.45
CA GLN A 32 -7.48 -17.20 5.87
C GLN A 32 -7.23 -18.67 6.25
N SER A 33 -8.26 -19.42 6.63
CA SER A 33 -8.07 -20.77 7.21
C SER A 33 -8.17 -21.93 6.23
N GLN A 34 -8.76 -21.80 5.05
CA GLN A 34 -9.18 -23.00 4.30
C GLN A 34 -8.92 -23.04 2.79
N PHE A 35 -8.60 -21.95 2.05
CA PHE A 35 -8.74 -22.05 0.60
C PHE A 35 -7.64 -21.35 -0.20
N GLY A 36 -7.11 -22.02 -1.26
CA GLY A 36 -6.51 -21.36 -2.39
C GLY A 36 -7.62 -20.67 -3.22
N ILE A 37 -7.47 -19.41 -3.54
CA ILE A 37 -8.47 -18.64 -4.28
C ILE A 37 -7.90 -18.27 -5.64
N THR A 38 -8.62 -18.60 -6.73
CA THR A 38 -8.36 -18.00 -8.04
C THR A 38 -9.14 -16.71 -8.14
N VAL A 39 -8.42 -15.63 -8.41
CA VAL A 39 -8.99 -14.30 -8.62
C VAL A 39 -8.84 -13.96 -10.09
N GLU A 40 -9.94 -13.84 -10.81
CA GLU A 40 -9.94 -13.34 -12.18
C GLU A 40 -10.03 -11.81 -12.15
N CYS A 41 -8.98 -11.14 -12.64
CA CYS A 41 -9.02 -9.71 -12.90
C CYS A 41 -9.35 -9.45 -14.35
N ASN A 42 -10.05 -8.33 -14.66
CA ASN A 42 -10.57 -7.92 -15.97
C ASN A 42 -9.65 -8.08 -17.19
N LYS A 43 -8.43 -8.58 -17.08
CA LYS A 43 -7.49 -8.79 -18.18
C LYS A 43 -6.76 -10.12 -18.18
N SER A 44 -6.80 -10.90 -17.09
CA SER A 44 -6.15 -12.23 -17.01
C SER A 44 -6.57 -12.97 -15.76
N ASP A 45 -6.69 -14.29 -15.86
CA ASP A 45 -6.89 -15.18 -14.73
C ASP A 45 -5.64 -15.23 -13.87
N ILE A 46 -5.79 -14.94 -12.59
CA ILE A 46 -4.70 -15.01 -11.63
C ILE A 46 -5.04 -16.05 -10.56
N VAL A 47 -4.21 -17.07 -10.44
CA VAL A 47 -4.26 -17.98 -9.31
C VAL A 47 -3.49 -17.34 -8.17
N LEU A 48 -4.21 -16.96 -7.10
CA LEU A 48 -3.65 -16.28 -5.95
C LEU A 48 -3.85 -17.11 -4.70
N GLN A 49 -2.79 -17.32 -3.93
CA GLN A 49 -2.89 -17.79 -2.55
C GLN A 49 -2.97 -16.57 -1.64
N PRO A 50 -4.14 -16.26 -1.06
CA PRO A 50 -4.30 -15.06 -0.24
C PRO A 50 -3.56 -15.22 1.10
N ALA A 51 -2.99 -14.14 1.58
CA ALA A 51 -2.34 -14.05 2.87
C ALA A 51 -3.14 -13.18 3.85
N PHE A 52 -3.47 -11.98 3.45
CA PHE A 52 -4.23 -11.04 4.27
C PHE A 52 -4.94 -9.99 3.41
N VAL A 53 -5.74 -9.16 4.08
CA VAL A 53 -6.48 -8.06 3.47
C VAL A 53 -6.05 -6.75 4.10
N ARG A 54 -5.91 -5.70 3.28
CA ARG A 54 -5.55 -4.36 3.74
C ARG A 54 -6.52 -3.31 3.22
N TYR A 55 -6.87 -2.36 4.08
CA TYR A 55 -7.60 -1.15 3.71
C TYR A 55 -6.61 0.00 3.54
N PHE A 56 -6.66 0.67 2.37
CA PHE A 56 -5.80 1.81 2.07
C PHE A 56 -6.51 2.79 1.12
N LYS A 57 -6.48 4.09 1.44
CA LYS A 57 -7.11 5.17 0.65
C LYS A 57 -8.52 4.80 0.16
N GLN A 58 -9.39 4.41 1.09
CA GLN A 58 -10.80 4.05 0.87
C GLN A 58 -11.04 2.81 -0.01
N ARG A 59 -10.02 1.98 -0.21
CA ARG A 59 -10.10 0.74 -0.97
C ARG A 59 -9.62 -0.46 -0.15
N TRP A 60 -10.27 -1.58 -0.40
CA TRP A 60 -9.85 -2.87 0.11
C TRP A 60 -9.00 -3.61 -0.91
N TYR A 61 -7.96 -4.24 -0.42
CA TYR A 61 -7.03 -5.02 -1.22
C TYR A 61 -6.85 -6.41 -0.61
N VAL A 62 -6.77 -7.43 -1.46
CA VAL A 62 -6.24 -8.73 -1.07
C VAL A 62 -4.75 -8.79 -1.41
N VAL A 63 -3.95 -9.17 -0.45
CA VAL A 63 -2.51 -9.42 -0.63
C VAL A 63 -2.29 -10.91 -0.58
N GLY A 64 -1.56 -11.45 -1.55
CA GLY A 64 -1.29 -12.86 -1.64
C GLY A 64 -0.19 -13.19 -2.64
N VAL A 65 0.17 -14.46 -2.75
CA VAL A 65 1.19 -14.95 -3.67
C VAL A 65 0.52 -15.48 -4.92
N LYS A 66 0.91 -14.93 -6.08
CA LYS A 66 0.54 -15.49 -7.38
C LYS A 66 1.19 -16.84 -7.53
N ASN A 67 0.41 -17.87 -7.87
CA ASN A 67 0.96 -19.17 -8.25
C ASN A 67 1.77 -19.04 -9.54
N SER A 68 2.98 -19.56 -9.53
CA SER A 68 3.88 -19.58 -10.69
C SER A 68 4.69 -20.86 -10.69
N ASN A 69 4.80 -21.47 -11.86
CA ASN A 69 5.66 -22.64 -12.08
C ASN A 69 7.13 -22.24 -12.32
N ALA A 70 7.45 -20.95 -12.27
CA ALA A 70 8.81 -20.47 -12.50
C ALA A 70 9.59 -20.43 -11.18
N GLU A 71 10.87 -20.76 -11.24
CA GLU A 71 11.82 -20.52 -10.13
C GLU A 71 12.11 -19.01 -9.99
N VAL A 72 11.16 -18.29 -9.43
CA VAL A 72 11.26 -16.85 -9.17
C VAL A 72 11.20 -16.62 -7.66
N ASP A 73 11.92 -15.63 -7.19
CA ASP A 73 11.81 -15.20 -5.78
C ASP A 73 10.32 -14.94 -5.45
N VAL A 74 9.81 -15.68 -4.47
CA VAL A 74 8.40 -15.65 -4.07
C VAL A 74 7.96 -14.23 -3.70
N ARG A 75 8.86 -13.36 -3.23
CA ARG A 75 8.56 -11.96 -2.95
C ARG A 75 8.10 -11.21 -4.20
N LYS A 76 8.71 -11.50 -5.37
CA LYS A 76 8.31 -10.95 -6.67
C LYS A 76 6.96 -11.47 -7.16
N LEU A 77 6.47 -12.56 -6.57
CA LEU A 77 5.16 -13.14 -6.86
C LEU A 77 4.03 -12.57 -6.00
N VAL A 78 4.34 -11.79 -4.98
CA VAL A 78 3.30 -11.14 -4.16
C VAL A 78 2.53 -10.15 -5.03
N ARG A 79 1.21 -10.22 -4.92
CA ARG A 79 0.28 -9.32 -5.61
C ARG A 79 -0.66 -8.68 -4.62
N CYS A 80 -0.96 -7.42 -4.88
CA CYS A 80 -1.92 -6.64 -4.14
C CYS A 80 -3.04 -6.28 -5.13
N LEU A 81 -4.21 -6.90 -4.95
CA LEU A 81 -5.34 -6.78 -5.88
C LEU A 81 -6.50 -6.06 -5.20
N PRO A 82 -6.98 -4.93 -5.76
CA PRO A 82 -8.14 -4.24 -5.21
C PRO A 82 -9.41 -5.05 -5.44
N PHE A 83 -10.27 -5.14 -4.42
CA PHE A 83 -11.50 -5.94 -4.49
C PHE A 83 -12.47 -5.49 -5.57
N ASP A 84 -12.55 -4.21 -5.83
CA ASP A 84 -13.43 -3.63 -6.85
C ASP A 84 -13.04 -4.00 -8.30
N ARG A 85 -11.84 -4.58 -8.49
CA ARG A 85 -11.37 -5.08 -9.78
C ARG A 85 -11.50 -6.59 -9.94
N ILE A 86 -12.02 -7.27 -8.92
CA ILE A 86 -12.23 -8.72 -8.95
C ILE A 86 -13.63 -8.99 -9.44
N SER A 87 -13.76 -9.50 -10.66
CA SER A 87 -15.06 -9.79 -11.29
C SER A 87 -15.58 -11.19 -10.98
N PHE A 88 -14.69 -12.14 -10.73
CA PHE A 88 -15.06 -13.53 -10.48
C PHE A 88 -14.07 -14.20 -9.51
N LEU A 89 -14.61 -15.06 -8.64
CA LEU A 89 -13.83 -15.86 -7.70
C LEU A 89 -14.16 -17.34 -7.87
N LYS A 90 -13.14 -18.16 -8.06
CA LYS A 90 -13.24 -19.60 -8.07
C LYS A 90 -12.28 -20.19 -7.02
N LEU A 91 -12.81 -21.05 -6.16
CA LEU A 91 -11.98 -21.79 -5.21
C LEU A 91 -11.25 -22.92 -5.92
N ILE A 92 -9.93 -22.96 -5.76
CA ILE A 92 -9.07 -24.06 -6.21
C ILE A 92 -8.60 -24.81 -4.96
N CYS A 93 -8.88 -26.10 -4.91
CA CYS A 93 -8.48 -26.96 -3.78
C CYS A 93 -7.01 -27.40 -3.82
N GLU A 94 -6.22 -26.89 -4.75
CA GLU A 94 -4.80 -27.18 -4.85
C GLU A 94 -4.03 -26.41 -3.77
N LYS A 95 -3.32 -27.15 -2.93
CA LYS A 95 -2.49 -26.56 -1.88
C LYS A 95 -1.08 -26.34 -2.41
N HIS A 96 -0.68 -25.10 -2.50
CA HIS A 96 0.72 -24.73 -2.72
C HIS A 96 1.30 -24.20 -1.39
N PRO A 97 1.95 -25.08 -0.58
CA PRO A 97 2.37 -24.70 0.77
C PRO A 97 3.48 -23.67 0.70
N LEU A 98 3.23 -22.49 1.26
CA LEU A 98 4.26 -21.47 1.48
C LEU A 98 5.24 -21.96 2.55
N SER A 99 6.53 -21.68 2.36
CA SER A 99 7.55 -21.95 3.38
C SER A 99 7.25 -21.20 4.69
N ALA A 100 7.74 -21.72 5.81
CA ALA A 100 7.58 -21.08 7.12
C ALA A 100 8.12 -19.63 7.14
N LYS A 101 9.24 -19.40 6.45
CA LYS A 101 9.83 -18.06 6.27
C LYS A 101 8.87 -17.13 5.53
N MET A 102 8.21 -17.63 4.48
CA MET A 102 7.29 -16.83 3.67
C MET A 102 5.99 -16.54 4.42
N LYS A 103 5.48 -17.50 5.19
CA LYS A 103 4.32 -17.27 6.06
C LYS A 103 4.59 -16.19 7.10
N LYS A 104 5.80 -16.19 7.70
CA LYS A 104 6.21 -15.15 8.65
C LYS A 104 6.35 -13.78 7.97
N PHE A 105 6.87 -13.73 6.76
CA PHE A 105 7.02 -12.48 6.00
C PHE A 105 5.67 -11.90 5.55
N LEU A 106 4.72 -12.77 5.15
CA LEU A 106 3.40 -12.37 4.65
C LEU A 106 2.38 -12.12 5.78
N THR A 107 2.77 -11.38 6.80
CA THR A 107 1.84 -10.75 7.74
C THR A 107 1.77 -9.26 7.46
N PRO A 108 0.66 -8.57 7.78
CA PRO A 108 0.56 -7.13 7.55
C PRO A 108 1.73 -6.35 8.14
N GLU A 109 2.13 -6.69 9.36
CA GLU A 109 3.19 -6.04 10.12
C GLU A 109 4.54 -6.19 9.41
N ASN A 110 4.94 -7.42 9.09
CA ASN A 110 6.26 -7.68 8.49
C ASN A 110 6.33 -7.26 7.01
N TYR A 111 5.23 -7.42 6.27
CA TYR A 111 5.22 -7.09 4.84
C TYR A 111 5.32 -5.59 4.60
N TYR A 112 4.73 -4.78 5.50
CA TYR A 112 4.69 -3.32 5.36
C TYR A 112 5.63 -2.58 6.32
N GLU A 113 6.48 -3.27 7.07
CA GLU A 113 7.40 -2.68 8.05
C GLU A 113 8.24 -1.52 7.47
N ASP A 114 8.67 -1.65 6.23
CA ASP A 114 9.51 -0.68 5.53
C ASP A 114 8.81 -0.02 4.32
N CYS A 115 7.48 -0.18 4.23
CA CYS A 115 6.70 0.29 3.08
C CYS A 115 5.81 1.46 3.45
N PHE A 116 5.77 2.44 2.59
CA PHE A 116 4.72 3.44 2.57
C PHE A 116 3.69 3.09 1.48
N GLY A 117 2.39 3.08 1.87
CA GLY A 117 1.31 2.79 0.92
C GLY A 117 0.94 1.32 0.80
N ILE A 118 0.42 0.95 -0.37
CA ILE A 118 -0.15 -0.37 -0.62
C ILE A 118 0.77 -1.31 -1.39
N TYR A 119 1.68 -0.77 -2.19
CA TYR A 119 2.59 -1.56 -3.01
C TYR A 119 3.99 -1.59 -2.41
N ARG A 120 4.47 -2.79 -2.07
CA ARG A 120 5.87 -3.01 -1.74
C ARG A 120 6.69 -3.07 -3.02
N MET A 121 7.56 -2.10 -3.22
CA MET A 121 8.49 -2.05 -4.36
C MET A 121 9.80 -2.71 -3.95
N GLU A 122 9.96 -4.00 -4.30
CA GLU A 122 11.17 -4.77 -3.91
C GLU A 122 12.46 -4.21 -4.53
N ASP A 123 12.34 -3.57 -5.70
CA ASP A 123 13.47 -2.97 -6.41
C ASP A 123 13.89 -1.60 -5.87
N VAL A 124 13.07 -0.99 -5.00
CA VAL A 124 13.40 0.28 -4.32
C VAL A 124 14.03 -0.02 -2.98
N PRO A 125 15.26 0.43 -2.70
CA PRO A 125 15.92 0.19 -1.43
C PRO A 125 15.23 0.93 -0.28
N VAL A 126 15.39 0.39 0.94
CA VAL A 126 14.98 1.10 2.15
C VAL A 126 15.98 2.24 2.41
N GLU A 127 15.46 3.44 2.61
CA GLU A 127 16.28 4.63 2.82
C GLU A 127 15.94 5.31 4.15
N LYS A 128 16.93 5.93 4.76
CA LYS A 128 16.73 6.83 5.89
C LYS A 128 16.49 8.23 5.36
N ILE A 129 15.21 8.62 5.35
CA ILE A 129 14.75 9.89 4.81
C ILE A 129 14.69 10.91 5.94
N ARG A 130 15.19 12.13 5.70
CA ARG A 130 15.04 13.27 6.61
C ARG A 130 14.15 14.31 5.98
N ILE A 131 13.11 14.66 6.68
CA ILE A 131 12.14 15.69 6.27
C ILE A 131 12.16 16.85 7.28
N ARG A 132 11.71 18.01 6.83
CA ARG A 132 11.41 19.17 7.67
C ARG A 132 9.94 19.53 7.47
N ALA A 133 9.20 19.59 8.57
CA ALA A 133 7.84 20.07 8.60
C ALA A 133 7.78 21.43 9.26
N PHE A 134 7.08 22.37 8.63
CA PHE A 134 6.86 23.71 9.13
C PHE A 134 5.56 23.81 9.97
N TYR A 135 5.46 24.84 10.78
CA TYR A 135 4.23 25.15 11.52
C TYR A 135 3.09 25.49 10.53
N PRO A 136 1.86 25.00 10.78
CA PRO A 136 1.40 24.10 11.85
C PRO A 136 1.53 22.60 11.53
N GLU A 137 2.06 22.22 10.34
CA GLU A 137 2.02 20.89 9.77
C GLU A 137 2.68 19.83 10.67
N TYR A 138 3.75 20.20 11.37
CA TYR A 138 4.43 19.27 12.26
C TYR A 138 3.54 18.75 13.41
N ASN A 139 2.50 19.51 13.82
CA ASN A 139 1.55 19.05 14.82
C ASN A 139 0.73 17.88 14.28
N TYR A 140 0.26 17.99 13.02
CA TYR A 140 -0.53 16.92 12.37
C TYR A 140 0.26 15.64 12.21
N ILE A 141 1.52 15.71 11.77
CA ILE A 141 2.35 14.52 11.61
C ILE A 141 2.93 13.99 12.93
N GLU A 142 2.83 14.70 14.03
CA GLU A 142 3.09 14.17 15.38
C GLU A 142 1.86 13.44 15.94
N GLU A 143 0.65 13.92 15.67
CA GLU A 143 -0.59 13.25 16.05
C GLU A 143 -0.85 12.00 15.20
N VAL A 144 -0.60 12.09 13.90
CA VAL A 144 -0.74 10.99 12.94
C VAL A 144 0.56 10.84 12.16
N PRO A 145 1.53 10.05 12.67
CA PRO A 145 2.81 9.86 12.01
C PRO A 145 2.67 9.34 10.58
N LEU A 146 3.49 9.86 9.68
CA LEU A 146 3.54 9.41 8.28
C LEU A 146 3.91 7.92 8.18
N HIS A 147 4.75 7.45 9.10
CA HIS A 147 5.16 6.06 9.18
C HIS A 147 5.58 5.71 10.62
N GLU A 148 5.45 4.45 11.01
CA GLU A 148 5.81 3.97 12.37
C GLU A 148 7.27 4.25 12.75
N SER A 149 8.18 4.30 11.75
CA SER A 149 9.58 4.62 11.96
C SER A 149 9.87 6.12 12.13
N GLN A 150 8.85 6.99 12.13
CA GLN A 150 9.03 8.43 12.26
C GLN A 150 9.60 8.81 13.62
N GLN A 151 10.72 9.55 13.61
CA GLN A 151 11.37 10.04 14.83
C GLN A 151 11.72 11.53 14.68
N LYS A 152 11.35 12.34 15.67
CA LYS A 152 11.77 13.73 15.76
C LYS A 152 13.27 13.80 16.08
N VAL A 153 14.02 14.54 15.27
CA VAL A 153 15.48 14.68 15.42
C VAL A 153 15.95 16.10 15.68
N LYS A 154 15.10 17.09 15.40
CA LYS A 154 15.44 18.50 15.62
C LYS A 154 14.18 19.36 15.74
N GLU A 155 14.29 20.41 16.51
CA GLU A 155 13.31 21.50 16.59
C GLU A 155 14.04 22.85 16.46
N SER A 156 13.46 23.78 15.71
CA SER A 156 14.01 25.12 15.58
C SER A 156 13.80 25.92 16.86
N LYS A 157 14.71 26.84 17.16
CA LYS A 157 14.64 27.67 18.39
C LYS A 157 13.42 28.58 18.41
N ASP A 158 12.94 28.99 17.25
CA ASP A 158 11.77 29.86 17.06
C ASP A 158 10.46 29.07 16.93
N GLY A 159 10.49 27.73 17.03
CA GLY A 159 9.33 26.85 16.88
C GLY A 159 8.76 26.78 15.47
N MET A 160 9.42 27.37 14.46
CA MET A 160 8.86 27.46 13.10
C MET A 160 8.94 26.15 12.33
N TYR A 161 9.83 25.24 12.70
CA TYR A 161 9.93 23.94 12.06
C TYR A 161 10.45 22.85 12.98
N ARG A 162 10.12 21.60 12.65
CA ARG A 162 10.69 20.37 13.23
C ARG A 162 11.23 19.48 12.12
N GLU A 163 12.25 18.70 12.44
CA GLU A 163 12.82 17.73 11.51
C GLU A 163 12.63 16.31 12.03
N TYR A 164 12.30 15.42 11.12
CA TYR A 164 12.02 14.01 11.39
C TYR A 164 12.86 13.12 10.50
N THR A 165 13.15 11.92 10.99
CA THR A 165 13.70 10.84 10.17
C THR A 165 12.68 9.73 10.05
N LEU A 166 12.61 9.12 8.86
CA LEU A 166 11.81 7.94 8.55
C LEU A 166 12.72 6.91 7.89
N THR A 167 12.44 5.63 8.10
CA THR A 167 13.14 4.53 7.44
C THR A 167 12.12 3.76 6.62
N VAL A 168 12.03 4.08 5.32
CA VAL A 168 11.02 3.56 4.41
C VAL A 168 11.57 3.41 2.99
N ARG A 169 10.88 2.66 2.15
CA ARG A 169 11.08 2.68 0.70
C ARG A 169 10.35 3.89 0.12
N PRO A 170 11.06 4.81 -0.56
CA PRO A 170 10.45 5.98 -1.19
C PRO A 170 9.61 5.57 -2.41
N SER A 171 8.44 4.99 -2.15
CA SER A 171 7.50 4.59 -3.17
C SER A 171 6.74 5.78 -3.75
N ARG A 172 6.06 5.57 -4.89
CA ARG A 172 5.16 6.57 -5.47
C ARG A 172 4.11 7.07 -4.46
N ASP A 173 3.57 6.16 -3.63
CA ASP A 173 2.60 6.55 -2.59
C ASP A 173 3.23 7.51 -1.57
N PHE A 174 4.52 7.33 -1.24
CA PHE A 174 5.25 8.23 -0.34
C PHE A 174 5.48 9.60 -0.96
N LEU A 175 5.87 9.66 -2.25
CA LEU A 175 6.02 10.93 -2.97
C LEU A 175 4.68 11.69 -3.04
N GLN A 176 3.59 10.98 -3.31
CA GLN A 176 2.25 11.59 -3.32
C GLN A 176 1.84 12.12 -1.95
N GLU A 177 2.22 11.43 -0.87
CA GLU A 177 1.96 11.91 0.49
C GLU A 177 2.74 13.19 0.79
N LEU A 178 4.00 13.26 0.42
CA LEU A 178 4.80 14.49 0.55
C LEU A 178 4.20 15.64 -0.25
N LEU A 179 3.71 15.37 -1.46
CA LEU A 179 3.03 16.38 -2.29
C LEU A 179 1.70 16.84 -1.68
N TRP A 180 0.99 15.95 -0.98
CA TRP A 180 -0.24 16.32 -0.26
C TRP A 180 0.00 17.39 0.78
N HIS A 181 1.11 17.34 1.50
CA HIS A 181 1.51 18.35 2.48
C HIS A 181 2.02 19.67 1.83
N GLY A 182 2.21 19.66 0.51
CA GLY A 182 2.61 20.82 -0.27
C GLY A 182 3.91 21.46 0.24
N ARG A 183 3.91 22.78 0.40
CA ARG A 183 5.08 23.56 0.86
C ARG A 183 5.43 23.35 2.34
N ASN A 184 4.56 22.70 3.10
CA ASN A 184 4.69 22.60 4.55
C ASN A 184 5.64 21.45 4.97
N ILE A 185 5.94 20.50 4.06
CA ILE A 185 6.94 19.46 4.28
C ILE A 185 7.94 19.47 3.13
N ILE A 186 9.23 19.43 3.46
CA ILE A 186 10.31 19.33 2.47
C ILE A 186 11.25 18.16 2.81
N VAL A 187 11.75 17.51 1.77
CA VAL A 187 12.80 16.49 1.90
C VAL A 187 14.17 17.20 2.04
N LEU A 188 14.92 16.79 3.06
CA LEU A 188 16.29 17.26 3.27
C LEU A 188 17.32 16.22 2.83
N LYS A 189 17.02 14.94 3.03
CA LYS A 189 17.90 13.79 2.67
C LYS A 189 17.03 12.57 2.35
N PRO A 190 17.50 11.65 1.49
CA PRO A 190 18.73 11.76 0.68
C PRO A 190 18.59 12.81 -0.43
N GLU A 191 19.72 13.22 -1.01
CA GLU A 191 19.73 14.23 -2.06
C GLU A 191 19.05 13.73 -3.35
N SER A 192 19.14 12.44 -3.66
CA SER A 192 18.42 11.80 -4.76
C SER A 192 16.92 12.05 -4.69
N LEU A 193 16.29 11.73 -3.56
CA LEU A 193 14.87 11.92 -3.32
C LEU A 193 14.49 13.42 -3.34
N ARG A 194 15.36 14.28 -2.79
CA ARG A 194 15.15 15.73 -2.82
C ARG A 194 15.13 16.26 -4.24
N LEU A 195 16.06 15.82 -5.10
CA LEU A 195 16.13 16.20 -6.51
C LEU A 195 14.94 15.67 -7.30
N GLU A 196 14.50 14.43 -7.03
CA GLU A 196 13.28 13.85 -7.61
C GLU A 196 12.06 14.73 -7.30
N MET A 197 11.87 15.11 -6.04
CA MET A 197 10.78 16.02 -5.64
C MET A 197 10.86 17.37 -6.35
N ILE A 198 12.05 17.93 -6.50
CA ILE A 198 12.25 19.19 -7.25
C ILE A 198 11.86 19.01 -8.72
N GLY A 199 12.20 17.87 -9.34
CA GLY A 199 11.79 17.53 -10.70
C GLY A 199 10.27 17.52 -10.85
N ILE A 200 9.60 16.76 -10.00
CA ILE A 200 8.13 16.66 -9.98
C ILE A 200 7.48 18.05 -9.85
N LEU A 201 7.98 18.89 -8.93
CA LEU A 201 7.44 20.24 -8.72
C LEU A 201 7.63 21.14 -9.94
N LYS A 202 8.77 21.05 -10.64
CA LYS A 202 8.99 21.78 -11.89
C LYS A 202 8.02 21.34 -12.99
N ASP A 203 7.83 20.03 -13.14
CA ASP A 203 6.91 19.48 -14.12
C ASP A 203 5.46 19.87 -13.81
N MET A 204 5.08 19.84 -12.54
CA MET A 204 3.77 20.35 -12.10
C MET A 204 3.61 21.83 -12.43
N THR A 205 4.61 22.67 -12.14
CA THR A 205 4.57 24.11 -12.48
C THR A 205 4.34 24.29 -13.97
N LYS A 206 5.12 23.61 -14.81
CA LYS A 206 4.99 23.69 -16.26
C LYS A 206 3.63 23.21 -16.75
N SER A 207 3.08 22.14 -16.17
CA SER A 207 1.73 21.65 -16.50
C SER A 207 0.64 22.69 -16.18
N TYR A 208 0.77 23.42 -15.08
CA TYR A 208 -0.14 24.52 -14.75
C TYR A 208 -0.01 25.72 -15.71
N GLU A 209 1.20 26.01 -16.19
CA GLU A 209 1.46 27.11 -17.12
C GLU A 209 0.97 26.79 -18.54
N THR A 210 1.13 25.53 -19.00
CA THR A 210 0.81 25.13 -20.38
C THR A 210 -0.58 24.53 -20.53
N GLY A 211 -1.18 24.01 -19.45
CA GLY A 211 -2.41 23.23 -19.48
C GLY A 211 -2.20 21.80 -20.01
N GLU A 212 -0.96 21.36 -20.23
CA GLU A 212 -0.60 20.06 -20.75
C GLU A 212 0.00 19.16 -19.65
N CYS A 213 -0.35 17.88 -19.65
CA CYS A 213 0.33 16.91 -18.81
C CYS A 213 1.68 16.57 -19.44
N LEU A 214 2.75 16.89 -18.74
CA LEU A 214 4.09 16.42 -19.12
C LEU A 214 4.15 14.94 -18.72
N ASN A 215 3.87 14.04 -19.67
CA ASN A 215 4.19 12.65 -19.50
C ASN A 215 5.70 12.56 -19.43
N GLY A 216 6.25 12.23 -18.26
CA GLY A 216 7.65 11.87 -18.18
C GLY A 216 7.90 10.81 -19.26
N GLU A 217 8.88 11.04 -20.10
CA GLU A 217 9.34 10.01 -21.04
C GLU A 217 9.67 8.77 -20.21
N GLU A 218 9.01 7.65 -20.53
CA GLU A 218 9.20 6.33 -19.92
C GLU A 218 10.60 5.79 -20.19
#